data_7f9a334992c63b477f19ca3f544bca36
#
_entry.id   7f9a334992c63b477f19ca3f544bca36
#
_cell.length_a   1.000
_cell.length_b   1.000
_cell.length_c   1.000
_cell.angle_alpha   90.00
_cell.angle_beta   90.00
_cell.angle_gamma   90.00
#
_symmetry.space_group_name_H-M   'P 1'
#
loop_
_entity.id
_entity.type
_entity.pdbx_description
1 polymer ?
#
loop_
_entity_poly.entity_id
_entity_poly.type
_entity_poly.pdbx_seq_one_letter_code
_entity_poly.pdbx_strand_id
1 'polypeptide(L)'
;MMRCERIMVGAIGVLTVASIGIGCRAYMLKPEPHDVSADRMTTMPEEVWKPEYDIPATEYAYITDEQLAEIEAQEAQSVEDALLAHATRIDNVTVTHYCICQKCCGKSPDHPAYGITASGRYATPYVSVAVDPSVIPLGSDVLVDYGDGVIEYYRADDTGSGVGGKHIDLCVSDHEEARNLGVRTATVYVVPQEY
;
A
#
# COMPACT_ATOMS: atom_id res chain seq x y z
N MET A 1 29.77 13.18 3.56
CA MET A 1 29.30 14.33 2.78
C MET A 1 28.10 13.88 1.97
N MET A 2 26.90 13.99 2.55
CA MET A 2 25.64 13.63 1.86
C MET A 2 25.19 14.85 1.07
N ARG A 3 25.05 14.67 -0.25
CA ARG A 3 24.46 15.68 -1.12
C ARG A 3 22.94 15.65 -0.94
N CYS A 4 22.39 16.74 -0.43
CA CYS A 4 20.98 17.01 -0.37
C CYS A 4 20.50 17.32 -1.80
N GLU A 5 19.73 16.44 -2.43
CA GLU A 5 19.02 16.76 -3.67
C GLU A 5 17.75 17.53 -3.29
N ARG A 6 17.70 18.79 -3.65
CA ARG A 6 16.56 19.67 -3.42
C ARG A 6 15.54 19.52 -4.56
N ILE A 7 14.33 19.12 -4.21
CA ILE A 7 13.21 19.07 -5.16
C ILE A 7 12.54 20.46 -5.17
N MET A 8 12.46 21.07 -6.36
CA MET A 8 11.72 22.31 -6.57
C MET A 8 10.26 22.01 -6.90
N VAL A 9 9.33 22.51 -6.08
CA VAL A 9 7.89 22.45 -6.35
C VAL A 9 7.42 23.84 -6.75
N GLY A 10 7.12 24.01 -8.04
CA GLY A 10 6.53 25.25 -8.53
C GLY A 10 5.03 25.29 -8.22
N ALA A 11 4.53 26.44 -7.73
CA ALA A 11 3.13 26.68 -7.46
C ALA A 11 2.34 26.83 -8.78
N ILE A 12 2.05 25.73 -9.45
CA ILE A 12 1.05 25.69 -10.54
C ILE A 12 -0.09 24.83 -10.01
N GLY A 13 -1.29 25.42 -10.04
CA GLY A 13 -2.52 24.89 -9.50
C GLY A 13 -2.71 23.38 -9.76
N VAL A 14 -2.74 22.63 -8.68
CA VAL A 14 -2.98 21.20 -8.68
C VAL A 14 -4.46 20.98 -8.98
N LEU A 15 -4.78 20.71 -10.22
CA LEU A 15 -5.98 19.99 -10.56
C LEU A 15 -5.65 18.50 -10.33
N THR A 16 -5.80 18.07 -9.09
CA THR A 16 -5.70 16.66 -8.74
C THR A 16 -6.93 15.94 -9.29
N VAL A 17 -6.75 15.26 -10.40
CA VAL A 17 -7.56 14.08 -10.66
C VAL A 17 -7.03 13.03 -9.70
N ALA A 18 -7.76 12.82 -8.60
CA ALA A 18 -7.50 11.73 -7.68
C ALA A 18 -7.80 10.42 -8.42
N SER A 19 -6.79 9.89 -9.10
CA SER A 19 -6.78 8.49 -9.46
C SER A 19 -6.43 7.73 -8.19
N ILE A 20 -7.43 7.20 -7.53
CA ILE A 20 -7.27 6.27 -6.41
C ILE A 20 -6.60 5.02 -6.99
N GLY A 21 -5.27 5.02 -6.97
CA GLY A 21 -4.44 3.87 -7.30
C GLY A 21 -3.86 3.30 -6.03
N ILE A 22 -4.64 2.49 -5.33
CA ILE A 22 -4.13 1.68 -4.23
C ILE A 22 -3.09 0.72 -4.82
N GLY A 23 -1.86 0.84 -4.35
CA GLY A 23 -0.86 -0.21 -4.46
C GLY A 23 -0.15 -0.41 -5.80
N CYS A 24 0.14 0.64 -6.55
CA CYS A 24 1.23 0.58 -7.51
C CYS A 24 2.42 1.35 -6.94
N ARG A 25 3.31 0.64 -6.24
CA ARG A 25 4.69 1.04 -6.14
C ARG A 25 5.19 1.08 -7.58
N ALA A 26 5.09 2.26 -8.20
CA ALA A 26 5.66 2.47 -9.52
C ALA A 26 7.15 2.14 -9.37
N TYR A 27 7.56 0.99 -9.93
CA TYR A 27 8.93 0.78 -10.32
C TYR A 27 9.20 1.85 -11.37
N MET A 28 9.65 3.00 -10.92
CA MET A 28 10.32 3.92 -11.81
C MET A 28 11.54 3.16 -12.31
N LEU A 29 11.41 2.59 -13.51
CA LEU A 29 12.56 2.21 -14.30
C LEU A 29 13.40 3.48 -14.39
N LYS A 30 14.52 3.53 -13.64
CA LYS A 30 15.52 4.56 -13.87
C LYS A 30 15.83 4.49 -15.36
N PRO A 31 15.65 5.57 -16.14
CA PRO A 31 16.13 5.57 -17.49
C PRO A 31 17.61 5.23 -17.42
N GLU A 32 18.03 4.20 -18.15
CA GLU A 32 19.43 3.89 -18.35
C GLU A 32 20.12 5.17 -18.79
N PRO A 33 21.28 5.52 -18.22
CA PRO A 33 22.01 6.70 -18.66
C PRO A 33 22.38 6.45 -20.14
N HIS A 34 21.65 7.10 -21.03
CA HIS A 34 22.09 7.17 -22.41
C HIS A 34 23.42 7.89 -22.41
N ASP A 35 24.46 7.17 -22.83
CA ASP A 35 25.79 7.73 -23.08
C ASP A 35 25.67 8.77 -24.20
N VAL A 36 25.36 9.99 -23.79
CA VAL A 36 25.46 11.17 -24.65
C VAL A 36 26.93 11.52 -24.65
N SER A 37 27.65 11.01 -25.66
CA SER A 37 29.05 11.35 -25.85
C SER A 37 29.27 12.85 -25.71
N ALA A 38 30.24 13.23 -24.88
CA ALA A 38 30.57 14.61 -24.51
C ALA A 38 30.84 15.53 -25.72
N ASP A 39 30.98 14.98 -26.90
CA ASP A 39 31.29 15.72 -28.15
C ASP A 39 30.09 16.49 -28.75
N ARG A 40 28.83 16.27 -28.27
CA ARG A 40 27.67 17.02 -28.76
C ARG A 40 27.30 18.25 -27.97
N MET A 41 27.97 18.49 -26.84
CA MET A 41 27.67 19.64 -25.97
C MET A 41 28.38 20.93 -26.36
N THR A 42 29.31 20.91 -27.32
CA THR A 42 30.15 22.06 -27.65
C THR A 42 29.66 22.95 -28.79
N THR A 43 28.48 22.68 -29.38
CA THR A 43 28.03 23.45 -30.56
C THR A 43 26.63 24.07 -30.43
N MET A 44 26.06 24.15 -29.26
CA MET A 44 24.82 24.93 -29.09
C MET A 44 25.17 26.38 -28.72
N PRO A 45 24.72 27.37 -29.51
CA PRO A 45 24.93 28.78 -29.18
C PRO A 45 24.27 29.10 -27.85
N GLU A 46 24.98 29.78 -26.98
CA GLU A 46 24.57 30.19 -25.61
C GLU A 46 23.32 31.10 -25.62
N GLU A 47 22.82 31.49 -26.78
CA GLU A 47 21.65 32.39 -26.97
C GLU A 47 20.29 31.67 -27.06
N VAL A 48 20.22 30.35 -27.12
CA VAL A 48 18.93 29.65 -27.41
C VAL A 48 18.12 29.30 -26.16
N TRP A 49 18.69 29.45 -24.97
CA TRP A 49 17.96 29.12 -23.75
C TRP A 49 17.92 30.29 -22.75
N LYS A 50 17.16 31.31 -23.09
CA LYS A 50 16.59 32.22 -22.09
C LYS A 50 15.19 31.70 -21.81
N PRO A 51 14.89 31.18 -20.63
CA PRO A 51 13.50 30.91 -20.28
C PRO A 51 12.74 32.23 -20.33
N GLU A 52 11.65 32.27 -21.09
CA GLU A 52 10.80 33.43 -21.28
C GLU A 52 10.01 33.81 -20.00
N TYR A 53 10.34 33.17 -18.88
CA TYR A 53 9.71 33.37 -17.58
C TYR A 53 10.75 33.91 -16.61
N ASP A 54 10.70 35.22 -16.39
CA ASP A 54 11.39 35.88 -15.28
C ASP A 54 10.57 35.58 -14.00
N ILE A 55 10.66 34.34 -13.47
CA ILE A 55 10.06 34.00 -12.18
C ILE A 55 11.00 34.57 -11.11
N PRO A 56 10.53 35.59 -10.33
CA PRO A 56 11.40 36.19 -9.30
C PRO A 56 11.86 35.08 -8.32
N ALA A 57 13.14 35.08 -8.00
CA ALA A 57 13.77 34.09 -7.10
C ALA A 57 13.11 34.02 -5.69
N THR A 58 12.24 34.97 -5.38
CA THR A 58 11.46 35.04 -4.14
C THR A 58 10.22 34.13 -4.13
N GLU A 59 9.85 33.52 -5.26
CA GLU A 59 8.62 32.73 -5.38
C GLU A 59 8.83 31.23 -5.19
N TYR A 60 10.07 30.78 -5.01
CA TYR A 60 10.38 29.39 -4.72
C TYR A 60 10.39 29.14 -3.21
N ALA A 61 9.28 28.69 -2.66
CA ALA A 61 9.27 28.16 -1.31
C ALA A 61 9.89 26.75 -1.32
N TYR A 62 11.05 26.61 -0.65
CA TYR A 62 11.61 25.29 -0.42
C TYR A 62 10.87 24.64 0.75
N ILE A 63 10.28 23.48 0.48
CA ILE A 63 9.70 22.64 1.54
C ILE A 63 10.86 21.92 2.22
N THR A 64 10.94 21.99 3.54
CA THR A 64 11.92 21.24 4.32
C THR A 64 11.51 19.76 4.38
N ASP A 65 12.48 18.87 4.65
CA ASP A 65 12.18 17.44 4.81
C ASP A 65 11.15 17.20 5.93
N GLU A 66 11.15 18.02 6.97
CA GLU A 66 10.19 17.99 8.07
C GLU A 66 8.77 18.40 7.60
N GLN A 67 8.65 19.47 6.81
CA GLN A 67 7.39 19.90 6.24
C GLN A 67 6.82 18.89 5.24
N LEU A 68 7.70 18.22 4.46
CA LEU A 68 7.28 17.17 3.55
C LEU A 68 6.71 15.97 4.33
N ALA A 69 7.39 15.54 5.40
CA ALA A 69 6.91 14.46 6.25
C ALA A 69 5.55 14.79 6.92
N GLU A 70 5.34 16.05 7.33
CA GLU A 70 4.05 16.49 7.88
C GLU A 70 2.93 16.42 6.82
N ILE A 71 3.20 16.85 5.59
CA ILE A 71 2.24 16.79 4.49
C ILE A 71 1.89 15.34 4.17
N GLU A 72 2.87 14.47 4.04
CA GLU A 72 2.66 13.05 3.78
C GLU A 72 1.84 12.37 4.89
N ALA A 73 2.11 12.71 6.16
CA ALA A 73 1.35 12.19 7.29
C ALA A 73 -0.11 12.69 7.29
N GLN A 74 -0.35 13.96 6.94
CA GLN A 74 -1.71 14.51 6.84
C GLN A 74 -2.49 13.90 5.68
N GLU A 75 -1.84 13.68 4.54
CA GLU A 75 -2.46 13.02 3.39
C GLU A 75 -2.81 11.56 3.71
N ALA A 76 -1.91 10.82 4.36
CA ALA A 76 -2.15 9.45 4.78
C ALA A 76 -3.33 9.34 5.75
N GLN A 77 -3.40 10.22 6.76
CA GLN A 77 -4.51 10.27 7.71
C GLN A 77 -5.85 10.61 7.02
N SER A 78 -5.83 11.56 6.09
CA SER A 78 -7.02 11.97 5.32
C SER A 78 -7.58 10.81 4.47
N VAL A 79 -6.70 10.00 3.87
CA VAL A 79 -7.10 8.81 3.11
C VAL A 79 -7.69 7.75 4.03
N GLU A 80 -7.07 7.50 5.18
CA GLU A 80 -7.58 6.55 6.18
C GLU A 80 -8.96 6.95 6.68
N ASP A 81 -9.16 8.21 7.07
CA ASP A 81 -10.44 8.74 7.53
C ASP A 81 -11.53 8.59 6.46
N ALA A 82 -11.19 8.83 5.18
CA ALA A 82 -12.11 8.66 4.07
C ALA A 82 -12.49 7.18 3.84
N LEU A 83 -11.53 6.26 3.94
CA LEU A 83 -11.79 4.83 3.86
C LEU A 83 -12.70 4.35 4.99
N LEU A 84 -12.42 4.76 6.22
CA LEU A 84 -13.22 4.39 7.40
C LEU A 84 -14.64 4.95 7.33
N ALA A 85 -14.84 6.14 6.75
CA ALA A 85 -16.17 6.75 6.60
C ALA A 85 -17.08 5.97 5.63
N HIS A 86 -16.51 5.22 4.69
CA HIS A 86 -17.25 4.43 3.69
C HIS A 86 -17.26 2.94 3.99
N ALA A 87 -16.50 2.51 5.00
CA ALA A 87 -16.36 1.11 5.36
C ALA A 87 -17.55 0.59 6.16
N THR A 88 -17.87 -0.68 5.97
CA THR A 88 -18.78 -1.42 6.85
C THR A 88 -18.02 -1.88 8.09
N ARG A 89 -18.42 -1.39 9.26
CA ARG A 89 -17.80 -1.76 10.54
C ARG A 89 -18.37 -3.08 11.07
N ILE A 90 -17.50 -3.97 11.54
CA ILE A 90 -17.83 -5.24 12.18
C ILE A 90 -17.09 -5.31 13.51
N ASP A 91 -17.81 -5.30 14.63
CA ASP A 91 -17.23 -5.37 15.97
C ASP A 91 -17.06 -6.82 16.44
N ASN A 92 -16.08 -7.02 17.35
CA ASN A 92 -15.81 -8.30 18.01
C ASN A 92 -15.51 -9.43 17.00
N VAL A 93 -14.65 -9.14 16.03
CA VAL A 93 -14.16 -10.13 15.07
C VAL A 93 -13.05 -10.94 15.72
N THR A 94 -13.14 -12.26 15.65
CA THR A 94 -12.05 -13.16 16.04
C THR A 94 -10.98 -13.11 14.98
N VAL A 95 -9.74 -12.88 15.38
CA VAL A 95 -8.57 -12.83 14.50
C VAL A 95 -7.62 -13.96 14.85
N THR A 96 -7.32 -14.80 13.87
CA THR A 96 -6.30 -15.83 13.93
C THR A 96 -5.24 -15.60 12.86
N HIS A 97 -4.22 -16.46 12.82
CA HIS A 97 -3.09 -16.29 11.91
C HIS A 97 -2.73 -17.61 11.23
N TYR A 98 -2.43 -17.58 9.95
CA TYR A 98 -1.97 -18.71 9.18
C TYR A 98 -0.76 -18.38 8.32
N CYS A 99 -0.05 -19.41 7.87
CA CYS A 99 0.97 -19.30 6.84
C CYS A 99 0.74 -20.35 5.75
N ILE A 100 1.44 -20.22 4.63
CA ILE A 100 1.29 -21.14 3.49
C ILE A 100 1.81 -22.56 3.72
N CYS A 101 2.34 -22.88 4.91
CA CYS A 101 2.90 -24.20 5.19
C CYS A 101 1.84 -25.30 5.19
N GLN A 102 2.29 -26.54 4.99
CA GLN A 102 1.41 -27.70 4.92
C GLN A 102 0.54 -27.89 6.19
N LYS A 103 1.02 -27.47 7.37
CA LYS A 103 0.26 -27.58 8.62
C LYS A 103 -0.94 -26.63 8.66
N CYS A 104 -0.79 -25.41 8.11
CA CYS A 104 -1.85 -24.42 8.07
C CYS A 104 -2.80 -24.64 6.87
N CYS A 105 -2.25 -24.86 5.67
CA CYS A 105 -3.04 -24.90 4.44
C CYS A 105 -3.33 -26.31 3.90
N GLY A 106 -2.76 -27.36 4.52
CA GLY A 106 -2.94 -28.75 4.07
C GLY A 106 -2.28 -29.11 2.74
N LYS A 107 -1.64 -28.14 2.06
CA LYS A 107 -0.99 -28.31 0.75
C LYS A 107 0.52 -28.39 0.92
N SER A 108 1.18 -29.37 0.27
CA SER A 108 2.64 -29.43 0.22
C SER A 108 3.20 -28.49 -0.87
N PRO A 109 4.49 -28.13 -0.82
CA PRO A 109 5.12 -27.30 -1.85
C PRO A 109 5.00 -27.83 -3.29
N ASP A 110 4.86 -29.15 -3.46
CA ASP A 110 4.68 -29.80 -4.76
C ASP A 110 3.23 -29.73 -5.29
N HIS A 111 2.30 -29.27 -4.47
CA HIS A 111 0.91 -29.17 -4.89
C HIS A 111 0.69 -28.01 -5.86
N PRO A 112 -0.01 -28.20 -7.02
CA PRO A 112 -0.19 -27.15 -8.02
C PRO A 112 -0.83 -25.85 -7.48
N ALA A 113 -1.65 -25.95 -6.42
CA ALA A 113 -2.28 -24.79 -5.78
C ALA A 113 -1.61 -24.44 -4.44
N TYR A 114 -0.32 -24.76 -4.26
CA TYR A 114 0.41 -24.35 -3.07
C TYR A 114 0.54 -22.81 -3.02
N GLY A 115 0.14 -22.24 -1.91
CA GLY A 115 0.13 -20.78 -1.72
C GLY A 115 -0.90 -20.01 -2.56
N ILE A 116 -1.75 -20.71 -3.33
CA ILE A 116 -2.81 -20.04 -4.10
C ILE A 116 -4.07 -19.92 -3.22
N THR A 117 -4.55 -18.68 -3.10
CA THR A 117 -5.75 -18.30 -2.34
C THR A 117 -7.03 -18.57 -3.12
N ALA A 118 -8.18 -18.41 -2.47
CA ALA A 118 -9.49 -18.56 -3.10
C ALA A 118 -9.75 -17.52 -4.21
N SER A 119 -9.12 -16.35 -4.15
CA SER A 119 -9.18 -15.33 -5.21
C SER A 119 -8.28 -15.65 -6.41
N GLY A 120 -7.48 -16.73 -6.36
CA GLY A 120 -6.52 -17.11 -7.38
C GLY A 120 -5.19 -16.37 -7.32
N ARG A 121 -4.98 -15.52 -6.33
CA ARG A 121 -3.71 -14.81 -6.08
C ARG A 121 -2.79 -15.68 -5.22
N TYR A 122 -1.52 -15.29 -5.13
CA TYR A 122 -0.60 -15.90 -4.17
C TYR A 122 -0.81 -15.29 -2.79
N ALA A 123 -0.95 -16.14 -1.76
CA ALA A 123 -1.08 -15.69 -0.37
C ALA A 123 0.19 -14.93 0.04
N THR A 124 0.02 -13.67 0.39
CA THR A 124 1.12 -12.76 0.72
C THR A 124 1.05 -12.41 2.21
N PRO A 125 2.11 -12.69 2.99
CA PRO A 125 2.16 -12.31 4.40
C PRO A 125 1.88 -10.81 4.59
N TYR A 126 1.11 -10.49 5.63
CA TYR A 126 0.71 -9.12 6.02
C TYR A 126 -0.12 -8.37 4.96
N VAL A 127 -0.64 -9.08 3.96
CA VAL A 127 -1.49 -8.54 2.90
C VAL A 127 -2.75 -9.36 2.75
N SER A 128 -2.62 -10.69 2.66
CA SER A 128 -3.77 -11.57 2.42
C SER A 128 -4.47 -11.94 3.73
N VAL A 129 -5.80 -11.96 3.71
CA VAL A 129 -6.63 -12.45 4.80
C VAL A 129 -7.66 -13.44 4.27
N ALA A 130 -7.86 -14.53 5.02
CA ALA A 130 -8.95 -15.45 4.78
C ALA A 130 -10.18 -14.99 5.54
N VAL A 131 -11.34 -15.06 4.88
CA VAL A 131 -12.62 -14.53 5.35
C VAL A 131 -13.77 -15.49 5.05
N ASP A 132 -14.93 -15.23 5.65
CA ASP A 132 -16.22 -15.79 5.20
C ASP A 132 -16.79 -14.89 4.10
N PRO A 133 -16.88 -15.36 2.84
CA PRO A 133 -17.37 -14.53 1.73
C PRO A 133 -18.84 -14.06 1.86
N SER A 134 -19.60 -14.70 2.75
CA SER A 134 -20.97 -14.27 3.05
C SER A 134 -21.04 -13.04 3.96
N VAL A 135 -19.93 -12.72 4.64
CA VAL A 135 -19.78 -11.57 5.56
C VAL A 135 -18.86 -10.50 4.97
N ILE A 136 -17.73 -10.93 4.42
CA ILE A 136 -16.72 -10.07 3.80
C ILE A 136 -16.47 -10.58 2.38
N PRO A 137 -16.92 -9.86 1.33
CA PRO A 137 -16.72 -10.28 -0.04
C PRO A 137 -15.23 -10.41 -0.40
N LEU A 138 -14.87 -11.45 -1.18
CA LEU A 138 -13.53 -11.56 -1.71
C LEU A 138 -13.17 -10.34 -2.58
N GLY A 139 -11.95 -9.87 -2.45
CA GLY A 139 -11.46 -8.67 -3.12
C GLY A 139 -11.63 -7.38 -2.31
N SER A 140 -12.43 -7.38 -1.23
CA SER A 140 -12.57 -6.22 -0.35
C SER A 140 -11.25 -5.86 0.34
N ASP A 141 -11.05 -4.57 0.59
CA ASP A 141 -10.03 -4.13 1.53
C ASP A 141 -10.55 -4.30 2.96
N VAL A 142 -9.70 -4.81 3.83
CA VAL A 142 -10.01 -5.17 5.22
C VAL A 142 -9.05 -4.44 6.13
N LEU A 143 -9.59 -3.54 6.94
CA LEU A 143 -8.82 -2.77 7.90
C LEU A 143 -9.07 -3.37 9.29
N VAL A 144 -8.02 -3.68 10.02
CA VAL A 144 -8.09 -4.34 11.33
C VAL A 144 -7.60 -3.38 12.40
N ASP A 145 -8.46 -3.07 13.36
CA ASP A 145 -8.20 -2.19 14.48
C ASP A 145 -8.25 -2.99 15.79
N TYR A 146 -7.11 -3.08 16.45
CA TYR A 146 -6.99 -3.72 17.77
C TYR A 146 -7.25 -2.75 18.94
N GLY A 147 -7.49 -1.46 18.62
CA GLY A 147 -7.72 -0.42 19.65
C GLY A 147 -6.41 0.14 20.22
N ASP A 148 -5.29 -0.06 19.57
CA ASP A 148 -3.96 0.42 19.95
C ASP A 148 -3.54 1.70 19.18
N GLY A 149 -4.43 2.21 18.32
CA GLY A 149 -4.21 3.40 17.50
C GLY A 149 -3.48 3.12 16.19
N VAL A 150 -3.32 1.84 15.85
CA VAL A 150 -2.74 1.42 14.56
C VAL A 150 -3.79 0.64 13.78
N ILE A 151 -4.01 1.01 12.54
CA ILE A 151 -4.86 0.29 11.60
C ILE A 151 -3.98 -0.58 10.69
N GLU A 152 -4.22 -1.88 10.70
CA GLU A 152 -3.55 -2.82 9.80
C GLU A 152 -4.39 -3.04 8.54
N TYR A 153 -3.75 -3.05 7.35
CA TYR A 153 -4.41 -3.14 6.05
C TYR A 153 -4.19 -4.50 5.41
N TYR A 154 -5.29 -5.16 5.06
CA TYR A 154 -5.32 -6.47 4.41
C TYR A 154 -6.25 -6.46 3.21
N ARG A 155 -6.18 -7.54 2.43
CA ARG A 155 -7.09 -7.82 1.34
C ARG A 155 -7.76 -9.18 1.55
N ALA A 156 -9.07 -9.23 1.41
CA ALA A 156 -9.86 -10.46 1.44
C ALA A 156 -9.56 -11.34 0.22
N ASP A 157 -8.50 -12.14 0.29
CA ASP A 157 -8.02 -12.95 -0.83
C ASP A 157 -8.37 -14.43 -0.67
N ASP A 158 -8.56 -14.91 0.55
CA ASP A 158 -8.66 -16.35 0.83
C ASP A 158 -9.91 -16.73 1.61
N THR A 159 -10.14 -18.03 1.69
CA THR A 159 -11.17 -18.65 2.51
C THR A 159 -10.56 -19.82 3.27
N GLY A 160 -11.11 -20.14 4.44
CA GLY A 160 -10.69 -21.27 5.24
C GLY A 160 -11.88 -22.07 5.76
N SER A 161 -11.77 -23.41 5.83
CA SER A 161 -12.83 -24.26 6.37
C SER A 161 -13.17 -23.97 7.85
N GLY A 162 -12.22 -23.37 8.59
CA GLY A 162 -12.40 -22.93 9.97
C GLY A 162 -12.75 -21.45 10.10
N VAL A 163 -12.82 -20.71 8.99
CA VAL A 163 -13.09 -19.27 8.97
C VAL A 163 -14.55 -19.04 8.58
N GLY A 164 -15.38 -18.62 9.53
CA GLY A 164 -16.80 -18.40 9.28
C GLY A 164 -17.38 -17.31 10.17
N GLY A 165 -18.39 -16.60 9.66
CA GLY A 165 -19.04 -15.50 10.36
C GLY A 165 -18.08 -14.37 10.69
N LYS A 166 -18.02 -13.97 11.97
CA LYS A 166 -17.11 -12.92 12.47
C LYS A 166 -15.74 -13.49 12.85
N HIS A 167 -15.11 -14.20 11.93
CA HIS A 167 -13.77 -14.75 12.08
C HIS A 167 -12.96 -14.47 10.82
N ILE A 168 -11.75 -13.95 10.99
CA ILE A 168 -10.77 -13.74 9.93
C ILE A 168 -9.45 -14.39 10.30
N ASP A 169 -8.66 -14.80 9.29
CA ASP A 169 -7.38 -15.47 9.48
C ASP A 169 -6.32 -14.76 8.65
N LEU A 170 -5.39 -14.10 9.33
CA LEU A 170 -4.39 -13.22 8.71
C LEU A 170 -3.18 -14.04 8.25
N CYS A 171 -2.74 -13.82 7.01
CA CYS A 171 -1.55 -14.46 6.48
C CYS A 171 -0.29 -13.84 7.09
N VAL A 172 0.59 -14.68 7.65
CA VAL A 172 1.87 -14.30 8.23
C VAL A 172 3.02 -15.08 7.60
N SER A 173 4.26 -14.73 7.94
CA SER A 173 5.45 -15.29 7.29
C SER A 173 5.63 -16.77 7.51
N ASP A 174 5.42 -17.24 8.74
CA ASP A 174 5.69 -18.63 9.11
C ASP A 174 4.77 -19.16 10.21
N HIS A 175 4.90 -20.46 10.48
CA HIS A 175 4.05 -21.19 11.43
C HIS A 175 4.32 -20.82 12.90
N GLU A 176 5.54 -20.46 13.23
CA GLU A 176 5.91 -20.09 14.61
C GLU A 176 5.31 -18.71 14.94
N GLU A 177 5.41 -17.78 14.03
CA GLU A 177 4.78 -16.48 14.14
C GLU A 177 3.25 -16.60 14.29
N ALA A 178 2.59 -17.40 13.43
CA ALA A 178 1.15 -17.64 13.52
C ALA A 178 0.73 -18.15 14.89
N ARG A 179 1.52 -19.06 15.49
CA ARG A 179 1.25 -19.60 16.84
C ARG A 179 1.49 -18.58 17.95
N ASN A 180 2.53 -17.76 17.82
CA ASN A 180 2.91 -16.78 18.84
C ASN A 180 1.92 -15.62 18.91
N LEU A 181 1.36 -15.19 17.78
CA LEU A 181 0.32 -14.17 17.72
C LEU A 181 -1.00 -14.64 18.32
N GLY A 182 -1.28 -15.93 18.26
CA GLY A 182 -2.43 -16.57 18.92
C GLY A 182 -3.77 -16.09 18.36
N VAL A 183 -4.76 -16.01 19.25
CA VAL A 183 -6.12 -15.56 18.93
C VAL A 183 -6.34 -14.20 19.58
N ARG A 184 -6.80 -13.22 18.77
CA ARG A 184 -7.09 -11.86 19.21
C ARG A 184 -8.54 -11.50 18.85
N THR A 185 -8.99 -10.37 19.36
CA THR A 185 -10.27 -9.76 18.98
C THR A 185 -10.00 -8.36 18.49
N ALA A 186 -10.65 -7.98 17.37
CA ALA A 186 -10.49 -6.69 16.76
C ALA A 186 -11.84 -6.13 16.27
N THR A 187 -11.87 -4.84 15.98
CA THR A 187 -12.85 -4.22 15.10
C THR A 187 -12.32 -4.28 13.67
N VAL A 188 -13.18 -4.66 12.74
CA VAL A 188 -12.80 -4.76 11.32
C VAL A 188 -13.67 -3.81 10.51
N TYR A 189 -13.03 -3.08 9.60
CA TYR A 189 -13.71 -2.22 8.64
C TYR A 189 -13.51 -2.81 7.24
N VAL A 190 -14.62 -2.98 6.52
CA VAL A 190 -14.65 -3.60 5.20
C VAL A 190 -15.00 -2.56 4.15
N VAL A 191 -14.10 -2.34 3.20
CA VAL A 191 -14.32 -1.48 2.04
C VAL A 191 -14.48 -2.39 0.81
N PRO A 192 -15.71 -2.59 0.30
CA PRO A 192 -15.92 -3.37 -0.92
C PRO A 192 -15.20 -2.72 -2.09
N GLN A 193 -14.55 -3.53 -2.94
CA GLN A 193 -14.07 -3.02 -4.22
C GLN A 193 -15.26 -2.78 -5.14
N GLU A 194 -15.42 -1.57 -5.64
CA GLU A 194 -16.35 -1.28 -6.73
C GLU A 194 -15.75 -1.87 -8.03
N TYR A 195 -16.49 -2.74 -8.69
CA TYR A 195 -16.10 -3.37 -9.96
C TYR A 195 -16.47 -2.48 -11.14
#